data_3876d2983aecc7ed7e9f66b6128393db
#
_entry.id   3876d2983aecc7ed7e9f66b6128393db
#
_cell.length_a   1.000
_cell.length_b   1.000
_cell.length_c   1.000
_cell.angle_alpha   90.00
_cell.angle_beta   90.00
_cell.angle_gamma   90.00
#
_symmetry.space_group_name_H-M   'P 1'
#
loop_
_entity.id
_entity.type
_entity.pdbx_description
1 polymer ?
#
loop_
_entity_poly.entity_id
_entity_poly.type
_entity_poly.pdbx_seq_one_letter_code
_entity_poly.pdbx_strand_id
1 'polypeptide(L)'
;NTNILPLIDWNITDRHRLSLRYNNTKNTAWNAPNGNSSDTGYRLNNTYRVGTQSMAFANSMYSMDNKVQSWAADLNSRFTDKISNQLLFTYTNIEDMRGTNSSPFPFIDIMAGKDENGNQILEPYMSAGYELFTYNNGVKNKITNITDNFTFFTGNHKLTAGLSYEHQFANNAYMRNGTGYYRYNSLEDFLSGAAPESFALTYGFNGVANPNAQVTFNQLGFYAQDEWNLGNSLKLTYGIRFDNLMFDNDDLQRNDAIYELDFDGQHIDTGKWPDSRWQISPRIGFVWDVFKDKSLKVRGGTGVFTGRLPLVFFTNMPTNASMVQNSVTFKTQYDNGKVVGHDSRLDQLAGGMITDMNQIIDKFNLPTTIEKHVAGSKISGVAQDFKMPQVWKSSIAVDYQVPVSFPLTVTGEFMFTKNVNAVTINNINIKNPDEWKYNKLTTVKGADGKDVTTTELLHTGMQRFNGADNRMVYSYSLYDNPDKNVKYAGDFVHYNGKNAVVLDNTSKGYGYTANITVNAQPVDDLMLMLAYTHTESKEVSGL
;
A
#
# COMPACT_ATOMS: atom_id res chain seq x y z
N ASN A 1 -19.86 12.38 -13.86
CA ASN A 1 -18.66 11.90 -14.57
C ASN A 1 -18.44 12.77 -15.81
N THR A 2 -17.23 13.25 -16.01
CA THR A 2 -16.83 13.98 -17.23
C THR A 2 -15.57 13.35 -17.77
N ASN A 3 -15.55 13.12 -19.09
CA ASN A 3 -14.37 12.64 -19.80
C ASN A 3 -14.20 13.46 -21.08
N ILE A 4 -13.03 14.11 -21.24
CA ILE A 4 -12.67 14.93 -22.41
C ILE A 4 -11.34 14.41 -22.92
N LEU A 5 -11.30 13.99 -24.20
CA LEU A 5 -10.15 13.33 -24.80
C LEU A 5 -9.87 13.86 -26.22
N PRO A 6 -9.44 15.13 -26.40
CA PRO A 6 -9.01 15.63 -27.69
C PRO A 6 -7.68 15.01 -28.13
N LEU A 7 -7.60 14.76 -29.43
CA LEU A 7 -6.42 14.29 -30.14
C LEU A 7 -6.20 15.16 -31.36
N ILE A 8 -4.97 15.60 -31.57
CA ILE A 8 -4.52 16.33 -32.78
C ILE A 8 -3.34 15.56 -33.34
N ASP A 9 -3.46 15.15 -34.59
CA ASP A 9 -2.36 14.61 -35.39
C ASP A 9 -1.98 15.64 -36.46
N TRP A 10 -0.72 16.06 -36.45
CA TRP A 10 -0.19 17.04 -37.36
C TRP A 10 1.02 16.48 -38.12
N ASN A 11 0.88 16.32 -39.42
CA ASN A 11 2.00 16.03 -40.31
C ASN A 11 2.70 17.35 -40.60
N ILE A 12 3.76 17.67 -39.84
CA ILE A 12 4.55 18.89 -39.98
C ILE A 12 5.23 18.88 -41.37
N THR A 13 5.75 17.70 -41.76
CA THR A 13 6.27 17.38 -43.09
C THR A 13 5.97 15.89 -43.37
N ASP A 14 6.30 15.40 -44.56
CA ASP A 14 6.18 13.98 -44.92
C ASP A 14 7.06 13.04 -44.02
N ARG A 15 8.00 13.63 -43.28
CA ARG A 15 8.97 12.91 -42.43
C ARG A 15 8.80 13.18 -40.94
N HIS A 16 7.98 14.16 -40.56
CA HIS A 16 7.80 14.56 -39.18
C HIS A 16 6.31 14.62 -38.83
N ARG A 17 5.87 13.80 -37.90
CA ARG A 17 4.49 13.76 -37.39
C ARG A 17 4.49 14.05 -35.90
N LEU A 18 3.66 14.98 -35.48
CA LEU A 18 3.39 15.30 -34.08
C LEU A 18 1.96 14.89 -33.71
N SER A 19 1.83 14.07 -32.67
CA SER A 19 0.56 13.74 -32.06
C SER A 19 0.45 14.41 -30.71
N LEU A 20 -0.59 15.21 -30.50
CA LEU A 20 -0.90 15.86 -29.22
C LEU A 20 -2.18 15.25 -28.65
N ARG A 21 -2.13 14.84 -27.39
CA ARG A 21 -3.29 14.26 -26.66
C ARG A 21 -3.47 14.97 -25.34
N TYR A 22 -4.71 15.25 -25.03
CA TYR A 22 -5.11 15.67 -23.69
C TYR A 22 -6.19 14.73 -23.18
N ASN A 23 -6.10 14.34 -21.92
CA ASN A 23 -7.15 13.61 -21.22
C ASN A 23 -7.51 14.32 -19.93
N ASN A 24 -8.81 14.53 -19.70
CA ASN A 24 -9.34 15.03 -18.44
C ASN A 24 -10.54 14.18 -18.03
N THR A 25 -10.34 13.36 -17.02
CA THR A 25 -11.39 12.53 -16.43
C THR A 25 -11.68 13.03 -15.03
N LYS A 26 -12.96 13.27 -14.73
CA LYS A 26 -13.44 13.65 -13.40
C LYS A 26 -14.62 12.77 -13.00
N ASN A 27 -14.53 12.23 -11.79
CA ASN A 27 -15.57 11.38 -11.20
C ASN A 27 -15.77 11.77 -9.74
N THR A 28 -17.03 11.76 -9.30
CA THR A 28 -17.43 11.91 -7.89
C THR A 28 -18.38 10.78 -7.52
N ALA A 29 -18.06 10.05 -6.47
CA ALA A 29 -18.90 9.00 -5.90
C ALA A 29 -19.19 9.28 -4.43
N TRP A 30 -20.46 9.21 -4.02
CA TRP A 30 -20.88 9.41 -2.64
C TRP A 30 -21.02 8.09 -1.90
N ASN A 31 -20.60 8.09 -0.63
CA ASN A 31 -20.59 6.95 0.25
C ASN A 31 -21.17 7.28 1.62
N ALA A 32 -21.76 6.29 2.26
CA ALA A 32 -22.11 6.36 3.68
C ALA A 32 -20.84 6.39 4.55
N PRO A 33 -20.91 6.87 5.81
CA PRO A 33 -19.77 6.84 6.72
C PRO A 33 -19.29 5.42 6.96
N ASN A 34 -18.00 5.27 7.29
CA ASN A 34 -17.44 3.95 7.61
C ASN A 34 -18.27 3.25 8.70
N GLY A 35 -18.65 2.00 8.41
CA GLY A 35 -19.67 1.30 9.19
C GLY A 35 -19.26 0.96 10.62
N ASN A 36 -17.99 0.55 10.85
CA ASN A 36 -17.60 -0.11 12.09
C ASN A 36 -16.23 0.30 12.64
N SER A 37 -15.54 1.28 12.04
CA SER A 37 -14.24 1.71 12.54
C SER A 37 -14.37 2.49 13.85
N SER A 38 -13.46 2.25 14.77
CA SER A 38 -13.42 2.91 16.07
C SER A 38 -11.98 3.12 16.52
N ASP A 39 -11.68 4.31 17.04
CA ASP A 39 -10.37 4.60 17.66
C ASP A 39 -10.24 4.01 19.05
N THR A 40 -11.32 3.55 19.64
CA THR A 40 -11.34 3.01 21.00
C THR A 40 -10.95 1.55 21.08
N GLY A 41 -10.67 0.90 19.95
CA GLY A 41 -10.37 -0.53 19.87
C GLY A 41 -11.60 -1.43 19.84
N TYR A 42 -12.80 -0.87 20.05
CA TYR A 42 -14.02 -1.62 19.84
C TYR A 42 -14.36 -1.61 18.36
N ARG A 43 -14.24 -2.75 17.72
CA ARG A 43 -15.02 -3.01 16.51
C ARG A 43 -16.45 -3.17 16.99
N LEU A 44 -17.33 -2.38 16.42
CA LEU A 44 -18.76 -2.54 16.64
C LEU A 44 -19.14 -3.93 16.12
N ASN A 45 -19.34 -4.88 17.02
CA ASN A 45 -19.66 -6.25 16.68
C ASN A 45 -20.97 -6.26 15.87
N ASN A 46 -20.91 -6.69 14.61
CA ASN A 46 -22.07 -6.93 13.73
C ASN A 46 -23.06 -5.76 13.54
N THR A 47 -22.91 -4.64 14.21
CA THR A 47 -23.77 -3.47 14.09
C THR A 47 -23.02 -2.35 13.42
N TYR A 48 -23.58 -1.83 12.34
CA TYR A 48 -22.99 -0.77 11.54
C TYR A 48 -23.62 0.57 11.92
N ARG A 49 -22.90 1.69 11.68
CA ARG A 49 -23.47 3.04 11.85
C ARG A 49 -24.72 3.29 11.02
N VAL A 50 -24.89 2.55 9.93
CA VAL A 50 -26.11 2.52 9.13
C VAL A 50 -26.62 1.10 9.10
N GLY A 51 -27.70 0.82 9.79
CA GLY A 51 -28.27 -0.51 9.95
C GLY A 51 -29.74 -0.48 10.36
N THR A 52 -30.27 -1.62 10.75
CA THR A 52 -31.68 -1.74 11.16
C THR A 52 -31.99 -1.12 12.51
N GLN A 53 -30.97 -0.93 13.36
CA GLN A 53 -31.09 -0.37 14.73
C GLN A 53 -30.25 0.89 14.92
N SER A 54 -29.58 1.36 13.90
CA SER A 54 -28.71 2.52 13.94
C SER A 54 -28.89 3.40 12.71
N MET A 55 -28.64 4.69 12.87
CA MET A 55 -28.74 5.67 11.79
C MET A 55 -27.54 6.62 11.78
N ALA A 56 -27.17 7.05 10.58
CA ALA A 56 -26.21 8.13 10.40
C ALA A 56 -26.88 9.29 9.67
N PHE A 57 -26.62 10.54 10.14
CA PHE A 57 -27.12 11.72 9.47
C PHE A 57 -26.41 11.95 8.14
N ALA A 58 -27.10 12.58 7.20
CA ALA A 58 -26.58 12.83 5.85
C ALA A 58 -25.29 13.66 5.83
N ASN A 59 -25.05 14.51 6.86
CA ASN A 59 -23.81 15.27 6.99
C ASN A 59 -22.57 14.41 7.30
N SER A 60 -22.75 13.14 7.64
CA SER A 60 -21.65 12.19 7.81
C SER A 60 -21.30 11.39 6.54
N MET A 61 -21.99 11.65 5.43
CA MET A 61 -21.60 11.10 4.12
C MET A 61 -20.32 11.78 3.61
N TYR A 62 -19.58 11.05 2.78
CA TYR A 62 -18.40 11.59 2.12
C TYR A 62 -18.38 11.26 0.63
N SER A 63 -17.71 12.09 -0.16
CA SER A 63 -17.42 11.80 -1.55
C SER A 63 -15.99 11.27 -1.73
N MET A 64 -15.81 10.54 -2.83
CA MET A 64 -14.52 10.25 -3.44
C MET A 64 -14.47 11.00 -4.77
N ASP A 65 -13.62 12.02 -4.81
CA ASP A 65 -13.44 12.89 -5.97
C ASP A 65 -12.14 12.52 -6.67
N ASN A 66 -12.26 11.87 -7.83
CA ASN A 66 -11.13 11.45 -8.62
C ASN A 66 -10.99 12.36 -9.84
N LYS A 67 -9.80 12.88 -10.07
CA LYS A 67 -9.47 13.73 -11.21
C LYS A 67 -8.13 13.30 -11.80
N VAL A 68 -8.15 13.00 -13.10
CA VAL A 68 -6.94 12.71 -13.87
C VAL A 68 -6.84 13.67 -15.04
N GLN A 69 -5.75 14.39 -15.12
CA GLN A 69 -5.41 15.24 -16.26
C GLN A 69 -4.06 14.79 -16.81
N SER A 70 -4.02 14.47 -18.09
CA SER A 70 -2.77 14.10 -18.73
C SER A 70 -2.61 14.76 -20.09
N TRP A 71 -1.37 15.11 -20.39
CA TRP A 71 -0.90 15.65 -21.66
C TRP A 71 0.13 14.69 -22.24
N ALA A 72 0.07 14.45 -23.52
CA ALA A 72 1.09 13.70 -24.23
C ALA A 72 1.42 14.41 -25.54
N ALA A 73 2.71 14.50 -25.86
CA ALA A 73 3.23 14.95 -27.15
C ALA A 73 4.18 13.88 -27.67
N ASP A 74 3.89 13.34 -28.84
CA ASP A 74 4.66 12.28 -29.50
C ASP A 74 5.12 12.76 -30.87
N LEU A 75 6.42 13.09 -30.96
CA LEU A 75 7.07 13.53 -32.21
C LEU A 75 7.80 12.34 -32.83
N ASN A 76 7.29 11.86 -33.94
CA ASN A 76 7.90 10.84 -34.76
C ASN A 76 8.61 11.47 -35.95
N SER A 77 9.92 11.24 -36.09
CA SER A 77 10.79 11.82 -37.09
C SER A 77 11.53 10.73 -37.88
N ARG A 78 11.45 10.79 -39.20
CA ARG A 78 12.22 9.94 -40.10
C ARG A 78 13.29 10.80 -40.78
N PHE A 79 14.47 10.83 -40.19
CA PHE A 79 15.57 11.68 -40.74
C PHE A 79 16.07 11.17 -42.09
N THR A 80 16.20 9.85 -42.21
CA THR A 80 16.56 9.16 -43.46
C THR A 80 15.76 7.85 -43.56
N ASP A 81 15.96 7.09 -44.65
CA ASP A 81 15.35 5.76 -44.79
C ASP A 81 15.90 4.76 -43.77
N LYS A 82 17.03 5.07 -43.14
CA LYS A 82 17.69 4.21 -42.14
C LYS A 82 17.63 4.74 -40.72
N ILE A 83 17.26 5.97 -40.52
CA ILE A 83 17.31 6.65 -39.21
C ILE A 83 15.95 7.24 -38.89
N SER A 84 15.40 6.83 -37.75
CA SER A 84 14.20 7.42 -37.17
C SER A 84 14.40 7.72 -35.68
N ASN A 85 13.61 8.67 -35.20
CA ASN A 85 13.58 9.05 -33.81
C ASN A 85 12.13 9.24 -33.35
N GLN A 86 11.85 8.88 -32.11
CA GLN A 86 10.60 9.17 -31.43
C GLN A 86 10.94 9.90 -30.14
N LEU A 87 10.45 11.12 -30.01
CA LEU A 87 10.51 11.89 -28.76
C LEU A 87 9.11 11.95 -28.16
N LEU A 88 8.94 11.34 -26.99
CA LEU A 88 7.70 11.30 -26.25
C LEU A 88 7.83 12.12 -24.97
N PHE A 89 6.92 13.07 -24.78
CA PHE A 89 6.73 13.81 -23.54
C PHE A 89 5.35 13.46 -22.97
N THR A 90 5.26 13.19 -21.68
CA THR A 90 3.99 13.06 -20.97
C THR A 90 4.02 13.80 -19.65
N TYR A 91 2.90 14.43 -19.31
CA TYR A 91 2.65 15.01 -17.99
C TYR A 91 1.29 14.51 -17.48
N THR A 92 1.24 13.98 -16.26
CA THR A 92 0.01 13.50 -15.64
C THR A 92 -0.12 14.11 -14.26
N ASN A 93 -1.31 14.68 -13.97
CA ASN A 93 -1.72 15.13 -12.65
C ASN A 93 -2.92 14.30 -12.21
N ILE A 94 -2.78 13.60 -11.08
CA ILE A 94 -3.81 12.77 -10.46
C ILE A 94 -4.14 13.39 -9.12
N GLU A 95 -5.43 13.63 -8.87
CA GLU A 95 -5.96 14.11 -7.60
C GLU A 95 -7.09 13.20 -7.17
N ASP A 96 -6.88 12.46 -6.07
CA ASP A 96 -7.88 11.63 -5.43
C ASP A 96 -8.13 12.21 -4.03
N MET A 97 -9.28 12.87 -3.84
CA MET A 97 -9.59 13.61 -2.63
C MET A 97 -10.90 13.11 -2.03
N ARG A 98 -10.97 13.08 -0.72
CA ARG A 98 -12.26 12.96 -0.04
C ARG A 98 -12.91 14.34 0.11
N GLY A 99 -14.20 14.38 -0.16
CA GLY A 99 -15.06 15.56 0.02
C GLY A 99 -16.23 15.26 0.96
N THR A 100 -16.95 16.30 1.34
CA THR A 100 -18.13 16.20 2.20
C THR A 100 -19.12 17.33 1.88
N ASN A 101 -20.35 17.16 2.27
CA ASN A 101 -21.38 18.19 2.28
C ASN A 101 -21.56 18.84 3.67
N SER A 102 -20.70 18.51 4.64
CA SER A 102 -20.68 19.07 5.99
C SER A 102 -19.67 20.21 6.11
N SER A 103 -19.91 21.16 7.01
CA SER A 103 -18.88 22.05 7.52
C SER A 103 -17.97 21.31 8.51
N PRO A 104 -16.71 21.78 8.76
CA PRO A 104 -15.85 21.21 9.79
C PRO A 104 -16.54 21.21 11.15
N PHE A 105 -16.73 20.00 11.69
CA PHE A 105 -17.41 19.74 12.95
C PHE A 105 -17.01 18.36 13.46
N PRO A 106 -16.88 18.11 14.78
CA PRO A 106 -16.53 16.79 15.28
C PRO A 106 -17.46 15.70 14.79
N PHE A 107 -16.90 14.51 14.53
CA PHE A 107 -17.70 13.33 14.29
C PHE A 107 -18.17 12.75 15.63
N ILE A 108 -19.44 12.39 15.71
CA ILE A 108 -20.09 11.95 16.95
C ILE A 108 -20.68 10.57 16.73
N ASP A 109 -20.35 9.64 17.62
CA ASP A 109 -21.10 8.40 17.81
C ASP A 109 -21.87 8.46 19.14
N ILE A 110 -23.14 8.14 19.10
CA ILE A 110 -24.00 7.96 20.28
C ILE A 110 -24.33 6.47 20.35
N MET A 111 -24.02 5.84 21.48
CA MET A 111 -24.25 4.43 21.70
C MET A 111 -25.68 4.16 22.19
N ALA A 112 -26.08 2.88 22.19
CA ALA A 112 -27.45 2.45 22.50
C ALA A 112 -27.82 2.52 23.99
N GLY A 113 -26.93 3.00 24.85
CA GLY A 113 -27.19 3.08 26.30
C GLY A 113 -26.80 1.83 27.06
N LYS A 114 -27.52 1.51 28.14
CA LYS A 114 -27.24 0.37 29.00
C LYS A 114 -28.32 -0.70 28.87
N ASP A 115 -27.93 -1.96 29.08
CA ASP A 115 -28.85 -3.08 29.18
C ASP A 115 -29.59 -3.10 30.57
N GLU A 116 -30.51 -4.04 30.72
CA GLU A 116 -31.28 -4.23 31.97
C GLU A 116 -30.40 -4.51 33.18
N ASN A 117 -29.18 -4.98 32.99
CA ASN A 117 -28.20 -5.28 34.03
C ASN A 117 -27.24 -4.08 34.30
N GLY A 118 -27.45 -2.97 33.63
CA GLY A 118 -26.62 -1.76 33.74
C GLY A 118 -25.29 -1.82 32.99
N ASN A 119 -25.05 -2.81 32.15
CA ASN A 119 -23.85 -2.92 31.33
C ASN A 119 -23.99 -2.03 30.08
N GLN A 120 -22.90 -1.38 29.67
CA GLN A 120 -22.88 -0.58 28.44
C GLN A 120 -23.10 -1.43 27.21
N ILE A 121 -24.08 -1.07 26.38
CA ILE A 121 -24.30 -1.66 25.07
C ILE A 121 -23.30 -1.00 24.10
N LEU A 122 -22.33 -1.77 23.60
CA LEU A 122 -21.27 -1.29 22.72
C LEU A 122 -21.70 -1.30 21.25
N GLU A 123 -22.88 -0.78 20.96
CA GLU A 123 -23.47 -0.70 19.62
C GLU A 123 -23.87 0.76 19.32
N PRO A 124 -23.66 1.24 18.08
CA PRO A 124 -24.06 2.58 17.71
C PRO A 124 -25.58 2.67 17.61
N TYR A 125 -26.11 3.80 18.07
CA TYR A 125 -27.50 4.20 17.89
C TYR A 125 -27.63 5.31 16.87
N MET A 126 -26.80 6.36 16.99
CA MET A 126 -26.79 7.50 16.06
C MET A 126 -25.35 7.94 15.77
N SER A 127 -25.11 8.38 14.53
CA SER A 127 -23.83 8.98 14.13
C SER A 127 -24.07 10.26 13.34
N ALA A 128 -23.28 11.31 13.60
CA ALA A 128 -23.39 12.60 12.95
C ALA A 128 -22.03 13.30 12.85
N GLY A 129 -22.00 14.39 12.08
CA GLY A 129 -20.83 15.25 11.96
C GLY A 129 -19.94 14.93 10.76
N TYR A 130 -18.77 15.51 10.71
CA TYR A 130 -17.81 15.37 9.62
C TYR A 130 -17.18 13.97 9.65
N GLU A 131 -17.36 13.17 8.61
CA GLU A 131 -16.90 11.78 8.58
C GLU A 131 -15.42 11.65 8.96
N LEU A 132 -15.13 10.73 9.85
CA LEU A 132 -13.86 10.65 10.62
C LEU A 132 -12.59 10.46 9.77
N PHE A 133 -12.70 9.98 8.53
CA PHE A 133 -11.57 9.81 7.62
C PHE A 133 -11.49 10.89 6.53
N THR A 134 -12.39 11.84 6.48
CA THR A 134 -12.55 12.73 5.33
C THR A 134 -11.73 14.02 5.43
N TYR A 135 -11.54 14.56 6.64
CA TYR A 135 -10.76 15.79 6.82
C TYR A 135 -9.29 15.55 6.42
N ASN A 136 -8.76 16.40 5.53
CA ASN A 136 -7.40 16.30 5.02
C ASN A 136 -7.01 14.87 4.61
N ASN A 137 -7.84 14.27 3.74
CA ASN A 137 -7.57 12.93 3.22
C ASN A 137 -7.59 12.96 1.68
N GLY A 138 -6.43 12.76 1.10
CA GLY A 138 -6.29 12.73 -0.34
C GLY A 138 -4.86 12.56 -0.82
N VAL A 139 -4.74 12.22 -2.09
CA VAL A 139 -3.48 12.00 -2.78
C VAL A 139 -3.40 12.91 -3.99
N LYS A 140 -2.25 13.55 -4.18
CA LYS A 140 -1.90 14.30 -5.40
C LYS A 140 -0.60 13.75 -5.94
N ASN A 141 -0.64 13.26 -7.18
CA ASN A 141 0.54 12.77 -7.89
C ASN A 141 0.75 13.56 -9.16
N LYS A 142 1.98 14.05 -9.37
CA LYS A 142 2.42 14.69 -10.60
C LYS A 142 3.55 13.87 -11.19
N ILE A 143 3.40 13.46 -12.43
CA ILE A 143 4.36 12.62 -13.13
C ILE A 143 4.71 13.30 -14.46
N THR A 144 5.98 13.60 -14.64
CA THR A 144 6.54 14.09 -15.91
C THR A 144 7.46 13.02 -16.45
N ASN A 145 7.26 12.61 -17.70
CA ASN A 145 8.14 11.66 -18.37
C ASN A 145 8.59 12.18 -19.72
N ILE A 146 9.87 12.01 -20.02
CA ILE A 146 10.48 12.28 -21.30
C ILE A 146 11.18 11.00 -21.75
N THR A 147 10.86 10.52 -22.93
CA THR A 147 11.50 9.34 -23.53
C THR A 147 11.93 9.65 -24.94
N ASP A 148 13.18 9.37 -25.26
CA ASP A 148 13.75 9.50 -26.60
C ASP A 148 14.23 8.14 -27.11
N ASN A 149 13.74 7.74 -28.28
CA ASN A 149 14.05 6.48 -28.96
C ASN A 149 14.73 6.77 -30.30
N PHE A 150 16.00 6.50 -30.39
CA PHE A 150 16.74 6.55 -31.65
C PHE A 150 16.81 5.16 -32.27
N THR A 151 16.38 5.01 -33.52
CA THR A 151 16.37 3.74 -34.24
C THR A 151 17.21 3.83 -35.51
N PHE A 152 18.08 2.83 -35.71
CA PHE A 152 18.93 2.70 -36.90
C PHE A 152 18.72 1.33 -37.58
N PHE A 153 18.39 1.35 -38.86
CA PHE A 153 18.19 0.16 -39.68
C PHE A 153 19.42 -0.09 -40.52
N THR A 154 20.01 -1.28 -40.40
CA THR A 154 21.21 -1.67 -41.15
C THR A 154 21.20 -3.14 -41.48
N GLY A 155 21.16 -3.50 -42.77
CA GLY A 155 21.05 -4.88 -43.22
C GLY A 155 19.83 -5.56 -42.60
N ASN A 156 20.05 -6.62 -41.82
CA ASN A 156 19.02 -7.40 -41.15
C ASN A 156 18.80 -6.98 -39.68
N HIS A 157 19.38 -5.85 -39.26
CA HIS A 157 19.33 -5.35 -37.90
C HIS A 157 18.46 -4.09 -37.79
N LYS A 158 17.70 -4.03 -36.69
CA LYS A 158 17.03 -2.80 -36.23
C LYS A 158 17.57 -2.49 -34.82
N LEU A 159 18.51 -1.58 -34.78
CA LEU A 159 19.15 -1.13 -33.55
C LEU A 159 18.33 -0.01 -32.93
N THR A 160 17.97 -0.12 -31.67
CA THR A 160 17.28 0.95 -30.93
C THR A 160 18.08 1.28 -29.68
N ALA A 161 18.40 2.56 -29.49
CA ALA A 161 18.94 3.10 -28.25
C ALA A 161 17.98 4.13 -27.70
N GLY A 162 17.78 4.15 -26.38
CA GLY A 162 16.83 5.06 -25.76
C GLY A 162 17.31 5.62 -24.43
N LEU A 163 16.79 6.80 -24.15
CA LEU A 163 16.93 7.54 -22.90
C LEU A 163 15.54 7.78 -22.35
N SER A 164 15.32 7.57 -21.05
CA SER A 164 14.10 7.97 -20.36
C SER A 164 14.45 8.72 -19.09
N TYR A 165 13.72 9.80 -18.85
CA TYR A 165 13.75 10.55 -17.60
C TYR A 165 12.33 10.69 -17.08
N GLU A 166 12.13 10.38 -15.80
CA GLU A 166 10.86 10.54 -15.13
C GLU A 166 11.06 11.29 -13.82
N HIS A 167 10.26 12.34 -13.63
CA HIS A 167 10.13 13.07 -12.38
C HIS A 167 8.77 12.76 -11.78
N GLN A 168 8.74 12.31 -10.53
CA GLN A 168 7.51 12.04 -9.79
C GLN A 168 7.51 12.81 -8.48
N PHE A 169 6.36 13.45 -8.23
CA PHE A 169 6.03 14.09 -6.97
C PHE A 169 4.72 13.48 -6.47
N ALA A 170 4.72 12.99 -5.25
CA ALA A 170 3.52 12.54 -4.56
C ALA A 170 3.36 13.29 -3.25
N ASN A 171 2.14 13.75 -3.01
CA ASN A 171 1.70 14.34 -1.77
C ASN A 171 0.53 13.52 -1.24
N ASN A 172 0.66 12.97 -0.05
CA ASN A 172 -0.36 12.16 0.60
C ASN A 172 -0.74 12.80 1.94
N ALA A 173 -2.01 13.14 2.07
CA ALA A 173 -2.61 13.59 3.31
C ALA A 173 -3.54 12.51 3.86
N TYR A 174 -3.38 12.18 5.12
CA TYR A 174 -4.26 11.27 5.84
C TYR A 174 -4.34 11.68 7.31
N MET A 175 -5.48 12.20 7.69
CA MET A 175 -5.72 12.78 9.02
C MET A 175 -7.04 12.25 9.60
N ARG A 176 -6.98 11.07 10.22
CA ARG A 176 -8.14 10.49 10.86
C ARG A 176 -8.54 11.34 12.07
N ASN A 177 -9.85 11.60 12.24
CA ASN A 177 -10.38 12.44 13.33
C ASN A 177 -9.80 13.87 13.36
N GLY A 178 -9.45 14.44 12.21
CA GLY A 178 -8.89 15.81 12.17
C GLY A 178 -9.83 16.92 12.65
N THR A 179 -11.14 16.67 12.65
CA THR A 179 -12.15 17.57 13.23
C THR A 179 -12.55 17.21 14.66
N GLY A 180 -11.91 16.18 15.24
CA GLY A 180 -12.29 15.60 16.53
C GLY A 180 -13.33 14.49 16.40
N TYR A 181 -13.26 13.54 17.29
CA TYR A 181 -14.18 12.42 17.43
C TYR A 181 -14.66 12.32 18.86
N TYR A 182 -15.97 12.28 19.05
CA TYR A 182 -16.61 12.10 20.35
C TYR A 182 -17.50 10.86 20.32
N ARG A 183 -17.50 10.11 21.43
CA ARG A 183 -18.45 9.04 21.64
C ARG A 183 -19.12 9.20 23.00
N TYR A 184 -20.45 9.10 23.01
CA TYR A 184 -21.27 9.15 24.20
C TYR A 184 -21.95 7.81 24.43
N ASN A 185 -22.15 7.42 25.71
CA ASN A 185 -22.75 6.14 26.08
C ASN A 185 -24.24 6.07 25.72
N SER A 186 -24.94 7.20 25.68
CA SER A 186 -26.35 7.27 25.35
C SER A 186 -26.73 8.63 24.77
N LEU A 187 -27.94 8.74 24.22
CA LEU A 187 -28.52 10.01 23.78
C LEU A 187 -28.73 10.96 24.95
N GLU A 188 -29.11 10.44 26.12
CA GLU A 188 -29.30 11.23 27.35
C GLU A 188 -27.98 11.87 27.79
N ASP A 189 -26.87 11.10 27.79
CA ASP A 189 -25.54 11.61 28.12
C ASP A 189 -25.11 12.74 27.16
N PHE A 190 -25.38 12.57 25.88
CA PHE A 190 -25.08 13.59 24.88
C PHE A 190 -25.91 14.86 25.13
N LEU A 191 -27.22 14.75 25.34
CA LEU A 191 -28.12 15.91 25.52
C LEU A 191 -27.89 16.64 26.85
N SER A 192 -27.50 15.93 27.90
CA SER A 192 -27.18 16.51 29.21
C SER A 192 -25.80 17.16 29.28
N GLY A 193 -24.95 16.96 28.23
CA GLY A 193 -23.57 17.41 28.24
C GLY A 193 -22.68 16.59 29.18
N ALA A 194 -23.01 15.32 29.41
CA ALA A 194 -22.16 14.42 30.18
C ALA A 194 -20.77 14.28 29.54
N ALA A 195 -19.81 13.80 30.31
CA ALA A 195 -18.49 13.45 29.76
C ALA A 195 -18.61 12.38 28.66
N PRO A 196 -17.90 12.53 27.53
CA PRO A 196 -17.87 11.48 26.51
C PRO A 196 -17.16 10.23 27.05
N GLU A 197 -17.51 9.06 26.56
CA GLU A 197 -16.81 7.83 26.93
C GLU A 197 -15.50 7.64 26.14
N SER A 198 -15.39 8.36 25.01
CA SER A 198 -14.20 8.39 24.17
C SER A 198 -14.06 9.72 23.46
N PHE A 199 -12.81 10.14 23.31
CA PHE A 199 -12.41 11.27 22.49
C PHE A 199 -11.13 10.90 21.68
N ALA A 200 -11.08 11.31 20.42
CA ALA A 200 -9.86 11.18 19.62
C ALA A 200 -9.66 12.41 18.72
N LEU A 201 -8.40 12.78 18.54
CA LEU A 201 -8.00 13.91 17.71
C LEU A 201 -6.66 13.61 17.02
N THR A 202 -6.58 13.96 15.73
CA THR A 202 -5.30 14.08 15.01
C THR A 202 -5.14 15.51 14.58
N TYR A 203 -3.95 16.09 14.78
CA TYR A 203 -3.64 17.47 14.46
C TYR A 203 -2.21 17.60 13.95
N GLY A 204 -1.96 18.61 13.11
CA GLY A 204 -0.64 18.89 12.56
C GLY A 204 0.28 19.60 13.53
N PHE A 205 1.57 19.36 13.43
CA PHE A 205 2.58 20.09 14.17
C PHE A 205 2.74 21.53 13.64
N ASN A 206 3.27 22.43 14.50
CA ASN A 206 3.59 23.81 14.17
C ASN A 206 2.38 24.61 13.62
N GLY A 207 1.16 24.26 14.04
CA GLY A 207 -0.07 24.92 13.59
C GLY A 207 -0.47 24.64 12.15
N VAL A 208 0.12 23.63 11.52
CA VAL A 208 -0.24 23.22 10.15
C VAL A 208 -1.60 22.53 10.16
N ALA A 209 -2.62 23.18 9.61
CA ALA A 209 -3.99 22.65 9.59
C ALA A 209 -4.13 21.39 8.71
N ASN A 210 -3.40 21.33 7.60
CA ASN A 210 -3.46 20.25 6.62
C ASN A 210 -2.08 19.61 6.45
N PRO A 211 -1.59 18.85 7.44
CA PRO A 211 -0.31 18.16 7.33
C PRO A 211 -0.35 17.10 6.24
N ASN A 212 0.76 16.93 5.56
CA ASN A 212 0.90 15.96 4.49
C ASN A 212 2.31 15.38 4.47
N ALA A 213 2.44 14.20 3.87
CA ALA A 213 3.71 13.57 3.61
C ALA A 213 4.02 13.66 2.12
N GLN A 214 5.24 14.05 1.79
CA GLN A 214 5.69 14.22 0.42
C GLN A 214 6.79 13.21 0.10
N VAL A 215 6.84 12.80 -1.16
CA VAL A 215 7.96 12.07 -1.73
C VAL A 215 8.19 12.55 -3.16
N THR A 216 9.43 12.90 -3.42
CA THR A 216 9.88 13.29 -4.75
C THR A 216 11.01 12.37 -5.17
N PHE A 217 10.95 11.89 -6.39
CA PHE A 217 12.08 11.17 -6.96
C PHE A 217 12.22 11.38 -8.46
N ASN A 218 13.43 11.14 -8.94
CA ASN A 218 13.79 11.14 -10.33
C ASN A 218 14.26 9.74 -10.73
N GLN A 219 13.85 9.29 -11.90
CA GLN A 219 14.32 8.03 -12.47
C GLN A 219 14.96 8.29 -13.83
N LEU A 220 16.21 7.88 -13.97
CA LEU A 220 16.95 7.94 -15.22
C LEU A 220 17.11 6.53 -15.77
N GLY A 221 16.77 6.32 -17.05
CA GLY A 221 16.87 5.03 -17.72
C GLY A 221 17.61 5.12 -19.05
N PHE A 222 18.53 4.18 -19.29
CA PHE A 222 19.21 4.00 -20.57
C PHE A 222 18.96 2.58 -21.06
N TYR A 223 18.78 2.40 -22.36
CA TYR A 223 18.63 1.08 -22.95
C TYR A 223 19.14 1.02 -24.37
N ALA A 224 19.57 -0.19 -24.76
CA ALA A 224 19.89 -0.54 -26.11
C ALA A 224 19.32 -1.91 -26.45
N GLN A 225 18.82 -2.06 -27.67
CA GLN A 225 18.21 -3.28 -28.16
C GLN A 225 18.54 -3.48 -29.63
N ASP A 226 18.74 -4.73 -30.03
CA ASP A 226 18.80 -5.14 -31.43
C ASP A 226 17.69 -6.15 -31.75
N GLU A 227 17.00 -5.93 -32.84
CA GLU A 227 16.14 -6.89 -33.50
C GLU A 227 16.87 -7.41 -34.75
N TRP A 228 17.33 -8.64 -34.71
CA TRP A 228 18.11 -9.27 -35.77
C TRP A 228 17.31 -10.32 -36.53
N ASN A 229 17.10 -10.13 -37.83
CA ASN A 229 16.44 -11.08 -38.68
C ASN A 229 17.50 -12.01 -39.31
N LEU A 230 17.58 -13.24 -38.81
CA LEU A 230 18.45 -14.30 -39.31
C LEU A 230 17.76 -15.04 -40.46
N GLY A 231 17.97 -14.54 -41.66
CA GLY A 231 17.26 -15.00 -42.86
C GLY A 231 15.76 -14.73 -42.76
N ASN A 232 14.94 -15.61 -43.34
CA ASN A 232 13.49 -15.43 -43.41
C ASN A 232 12.70 -16.18 -42.32
N SER A 233 13.40 -16.91 -41.44
CA SER A 233 12.74 -17.82 -40.51
C SER A 233 12.98 -17.54 -39.05
N LEU A 234 14.05 -16.87 -38.68
CA LEU A 234 14.39 -16.62 -37.28
C LEU A 234 14.60 -15.14 -37.04
N LYS A 235 13.86 -14.58 -36.08
CA LYS A 235 14.06 -13.25 -35.54
C LYS A 235 14.54 -13.36 -34.09
N LEU A 236 15.68 -12.74 -33.78
CA LEU A 236 16.18 -12.58 -32.42
C LEU A 236 15.98 -11.13 -31.98
N THR A 237 15.64 -10.96 -30.71
CA THR A 237 15.59 -9.65 -30.06
C THR A 237 16.37 -9.73 -28.78
N TYR A 238 17.37 -8.89 -28.59
CA TYR A 238 18.15 -8.84 -27.35
C TYR A 238 18.47 -7.40 -26.98
N GLY A 239 18.56 -7.15 -25.68
CA GLY A 239 18.81 -5.80 -25.20
C GLY A 239 19.05 -5.76 -23.71
N ILE A 240 19.45 -4.59 -23.27
CA ILE A 240 19.72 -4.31 -21.85
C ILE A 240 19.21 -2.92 -21.49
N ARG A 241 18.64 -2.79 -20.30
CA ARG A 241 18.20 -1.52 -19.73
C ARG A 241 18.82 -1.32 -18.36
N PHE A 242 19.24 -0.10 -18.09
CA PHE A 242 19.75 0.37 -16.81
C PHE A 242 18.80 1.45 -16.29
N ASP A 243 18.33 1.31 -15.07
CA ASP A 243 17.47 2.28 -14.38
C ASP A 243 18.14 2.71 -13.08
N ASN A 244 18.17 4.01 -12.81
CA ASN A 244 18.62 4.59 -11.55
C ASN A 244 17.49 5.41 -10.95
N LEU A 245 17.16 5.13 -9.70
CA LEU A 245 16.18 5.85 -8.92
C LEU A 245 16.90 6.74 -7.90
N MET A 246 16.55 8.02 -7.87
CA MET A 246 17.14 9.04 -6.99
C MET A 246 16.03 9.73 -6.22
N PHE A 247 15.97 9.55 -4.91
CA PHE A 247 15.03 10.23 -4.03
C PHE A 247 15.56 11.59 -3.59
N ASP A 248 14.64 12.51 -3.34
CA ASP A 248 14.90 13.78 -2.70
C ASP A 248 14.57 13.69 -1.20
N ASN A 249 15.55 14.00 -0.35
CA ASN A 249 15.40 13.93 1.11
C ASN A 249 15.09 15.28 1.76
N ASP A 250 15.00 16.38 0.99
CA ASP A 250 14.92 17.75 1.53
C ASP A 250 13.69 17.98 2.42
N ASP A 251 12.60 17.24 2.15
CA ASP A 251 11.36 17.32 2.92
C ASP A 251 11.33 16.39 4.16
N LEU A 252 12.38 15.60 4.38
CA LEU A 252 12.44 14.66 5.50
C LEU A 252 13.18 15.25 6.71
N GLN A 253 12.69 14.87 7.89
CA GLN A 253 13.35 15.15 9.15
C GLN A 253 13.47 13.86 9.97
N ARG A 254 14.63 13.64 10.58
CA ARG A 254 14.83 12.49 11.47
C ARG A 254 14.13 12.73 12.81
N ASN A 255 13.34 11.74 13.23
CA ASN A 255 12.85 11.63 14.60
C ASN A 255 13.88 10.84 15.43
N ASP A 256 14.66 11.53 16.27
CA ASP A 256 15.72 10.91 17.04
C ASP A 256 15.20 9.87 18.04
N ALA A 257 14.02 10.09 18.62
CA ALA A 257 13.39 9.11 19.52
C ALA A 257 13.03 7.80 18.82
N ILE A 258 12.75 7.82 17.51
CA ILE A 258 12.57 6.62 16.70
C ILE A 258 13.91 6.00 16.33
N TYR A 259 14.88 6.84 15.94
CA TYR A 259 16.19 6.38 15.52
C TYR A 259 16.97 5.67 16.65
N GLU A 260 16.77 6.10 17.89
CA GLU A 260 17.40 5.50 19.08
C GLU A 260 16.80 4.12 19.45
N LEU A 261 15.64 3.75 18.89
CA LEU A 261 15.08 2.42 19.11
C LEU A 261 15.94 1.37 18.40
N ASP A 262 16.32 0.35 19.14
CA ASP A 262 17.08 -0.80 18.64
C ASP A 262 16.18 -1.99 18.37
N PHE A 263 16.28 -2.53 17.16
CA PHE A 263 15.58 -3.71 16.68
C PHE A 263 16.63 -4.76 16.22
N ASP A 264 17.41 -5.29 17.16
CA ASP A 264 18.51 -6.22 16.90
C ASP A 264 19.60 -5.60 15.99
N GLY A 265 20.07 -4.42 16.40
CA GLY A 265 21.06 -3.65 15.64
C GLY A 265 20.50 -2.91 14.42
N GLN A 266 19.20 -3.01 14.15
CA GLN A 266 18.53 -2.25 13.09
C GLN A 266 17.90 -0.98 13.68
N HIS A 267 17.97 0.11 12.92
CA HIS A 267 17.38 1.40 13.28
C HIS A 267 16.54 1.91 12.10
N ILE A 268 15.49 2.68 12.41
CA ILE A 268 14.68 3.36 11.40
C ILE A 268 15.11 4.81 11.33
N ASP A 269 15.67 5.23 10.20
CA ASP A 269 15.99 6.63 9.92
C ASP A 269 14.85 7.28 9.14
N THR A 270 14.04 8.08 9.82
CA THR A 270 12.90 8.80 9.21
C THR A 270 13.31 10.03 8.40
N GLY A 271 14.58 10.43 8.49
CA GLY A 271 15.15 11.57 7.77
C GLY A 271 15.77 11.21 6.41
N LYS A 272 15.63 9.95 5.98
CA LYS A 272 16.31 9.48 4.78
C LYS A 272 15.47 8.50 3.98
N TRP A 273 15.34 8.75 2.67
CA TRP A 273 14.83 7.79 1.71
C TRP A 273 15.92 6.77 1.32
N PRO A 274 15.57 5.67 0.61
CA PRO A 274 16.55 4.69 0.13
C PRO A 274 17.66 5.31 -0.71
N ASP A 275 18.85 4.73 -0.61
CA ASP A 275 19.99 5.12 -1.40
C ASP A 275 19.75 4.87 -2.90
N SER A 276 20.27 5.77 -3.75
CA SER A 276 20.22 5.61 -5.20
C SER A 276 21.00 4.36 -5.65
N ARG A 277 20.37 3.53 -6.48
CA ARG A 277 20.97 2.27 -6.96
C ARG A 277 20.59 2.00 -8.40
N TRP A 278 21.56 1.50 -9.18
CA TRP A 278 21.31 1.02 -10.53
C TRP A 278 20.65 -0.35 -10.52
N GLN A 279 19.61 -0.50 -11.30
CA GLN A 279 18.93 -1.77 -11.57
C GLN A 279 19.10 -2.14 -13.03
N ILE A 280 19.50 -3.38 -13.29
CA ILE A 280 19.85 -3.88 -14.63
C ILE A 280 18.76 -4.84 -15.08
N SER A 281 18.29 -4.68 -16.32
CA SER A 281 17.19 -5.44 -16.91
C SER A 281 17.58 -5.98 -18.29
N PRO A 282 18.36 -7.09 -18.37
CA PRO A 282 18.67 -7.76 -19.62
C PRO A 282 17.45 -8.51 -20.15
N ARG A 283 17.33 -8.60 -21.48
CA ARG A 283 16.23 -9.29 -22.19
C ARG A 283 16.74 -9.98 -23.44
N ILE A 284 16.20 -11.16 -23.71
CA ILE A 284 16.38 -11.86 -24.99
C ILE A 284 15.06 -12.53 -25.37
N GLY A 285 14.74 -12.52 -26.66
CA GLY A 285 13.57 -13.18 -27.20
C GLY A 285 13.83 -13.67 -28.63
N PHE A 286 13.02 -14.59 -29.08
CA PHE A 286 13.08 -15.11 -30.43
C PHE A 286 11.69 -15.47 -30.97
N VAL A 287 11.57 -15.43 -32.29
CA VAL A 287 10.45 -15.99 -33.06
C VAL A 287 11.05 -16.78 -34.20
N TRP A 288 10.74 -18.06 -34.27
CA TRP A 288 11.27 -18.97 -35.26
C TRP A 288 10.15 -19.65 -36.03
N ASP A 289 10.10 -19.46 -37.34
CA ASP A 289 9.29 -20.20 -38.28
C ASP A 289 10.11 -21.43 -38.73
N VAL A 290 9.84 -22.59 -38.12
CA VAL A 290 10.70 -23.78 -38.21
C VAL A 290 10.78 -24.30 -39.64
N PHE A 291 9.66 -24.33 -40.33
CA PHE A 291 9.58 -24.89 -41.71
C PHE A 291 9.56 -23.80 -42.80
N LYS A 292 9.56 -22.52 -42.43
CA LYS A 292 9.51 -21.35 -43.31
C LYS A 292 8.19 -21.19 -44.09
N ASP A 293 7.17 -21.94 -43.72
CA ASP A 293 5.84 -21.96 -44.32
C ASP A 293 4.75 -21.53 -43.33
N LYS A 294 5.16 -21.08 -42.12
CA LYS A 294 4.33 -20.68 -40.99
C LYS A 294 3.49 -21.78 -40.36
N SER A 295 3.69 -23.05 -40.79
CA SER A 295 2.95 -24.18 -40.22
C SER A 295 3.37 -24.51 -38.78
N LEU A 296 4.63 -24.25 -38.42
CA LEU A 296 5.15 -24.41 -37.07
C LEU A 296 5.99 -23.19 -36.68
N LYS A 297 5.50 -22.42 -35.68
CA LYS A 297 6.25 -21.33 -35.08
C LYS A 297 6.59 -21.63 -33.63
N VAL A 298 7.83 -21.39 -33.26
CA VAL A 298 8.30 -21.43 -31.88
C VAL A 298 8.71 -20.01 -31.49
N ARG A 299 8.17 -19.52 -30.41
CA ARG A 299 8.49 -18.17 -29.88
C ARG A 299 8.76 -18.25 -28.40
N GLY A 300 9.64 -17.39 -27.94
CA GLY A 300 9.95 -17.35 -26.52
C GLY A 300 10.89 -16.22 -26.17
N GLY A 301 11.13 -16.09 -24.88
CA GLY A 301 12.06 -15.09 -24.39
C GLY A 301 12.24 -15.20 -22.88
N THR A 302 13.29 -14.53 -22.43
CA THR A 302 13.59 -14.39 -21.01
C THR A 302 14.14 -13.00 -20.74
N GLY A 303 13.92 -12.49 -19.52
CA GLY A 303 14.45 -11.20 -19.14
C GLY A 303 14.06 -10.78 -17.72
N VAL A 304 14.76 -9.75 -17.27
CA VAL A 304 14.44 -9.05 -16.01
C VAL A 304 13.65 -7.80 -16.32
N PHE A 305 12.63 -7.55 -15.53
CA PHE A 305 11.72 -6.41 -15.71
C PHE A 305 11.61 -5.64 -14.40
N THR A 306 11.91 -4.35 -14.44
CA THR A 306 11.72 -3.43 -13.32
C THR A 306 10.32 -2.86 -13.38
N GLY A 307 9.60 -2.92 -12.27
CA GLY A 307 8.25 -2.39 -12.09
C GLY A 307 8.25 -1.07 -11.33
N ARG A 308 7.03 -0.59 -11.03
CA ARG A 308 6.79 0.61 -10.21
C ARG A 308 6.07 0.22 -8.93
N LEU A 309 6.28 0.99 -7.88
CA LEU A 309 5.54 0.90 -6.63
C LEU A 309 4.66 2.15 -6.46
N PRO A 310 3.40 2.03 -6.02
CA PRO A 310 2.60 3.17 -5.63
C PRO A 310 3.28 3.98 -4.51
N LEU A 311 3.40 5.30 -4.69
CA LEU A 311 4.19 6.16 -3.79
C LEU A 311 3.62 6.27 -2.37
N VAL A 312 2.36 5.90 -2.18
CA VAL A 312 1.73 5.84 -0.85
C VAL A 312 2.47 4.94 0.13
N PHE A 313 3.17 3.90 -0.36
CA PHE A 313 3.98 3.05 0.51
C PHE A 313 5.15 3.80 1.16
N PHE A 314 5.72 4.77 0.45
CA PHE A 314 6.79 5.62 0.99
C PHE A 314 6.23 6.68 1.95
N THR A 315 5.13 7.35 1.59
CA THR A 315 4.55 8.43 2.41
C THR A 315 4.04 7.97 3.77
N ASN A 316 3.85 6.67 3.98
CA ASN A 316 3.55 6.12 5.29
C ASN A 316 4.66 6.36 6.33
N MET A 317 5.92 6.47 5.91
CA MET A 317 7.03 6.72 6.84
C MET A 317 6.89 8.08 7.54
N PRO A 318 6.85 9.23 6.86
CA PRO A 318 6.68 10.52 7.53
C PRO A 318 5.36 10.63 8.30
N THR A 319 4.27 10.06 7.78
CA THR A 319 2.95 10.12 8.42
C THR A 319 2.91 9.36 9.74
N ASN A 320 3.48 8.13 9.78
CA ASN A 320 3.45 7.26 10.96
C ASN A 320 4.72 7.41 11.84
N ALA A 321 5.65 8.26 11.46
CA ALA A 321 6.84 8.56 12.24
C ALA A 321 6.65 9.77 13.17
N SER A 322 5.42 10.29 13.28
CA SER A 322 5.11 11.49 14.05
C SER A 322 5.93 12.72 13.63
N MET A 323 6.17 12.86 12.32
CA MET A 323 6.95 13.97 11.76
C MET A 323 6.07 15.12 11.26
N VAL A 324 4.83 14.82 10.87
CA VAL A 324 3.92 15.82 10.29
C VAL A 324 2.69 16.10 11.18
N GLN A 325 2.28 15.12 11.99
CA GLN A 325 1.07 15.18 12.81
C GLN A 325 1.19 14.33 14.06
N ASN A 326 0.36 14.63 15.05
CA ASN A 326 0.19 13.85 16.27
C ASN A 326 -1.26 13.36 16.40
N SER A 327 -1.45 12.23 17.09
CA SER A 327 -2.77 11.65 17.36
C SER A 327 -2.90 11.32 18.84
N VAL A 328 -4.03 11.67 19.44
CA VAL A 328 -4.36 11.35 20.82
C VAL A 328 -5.70 10.65 20.89
N THR A 329 -5.82 9.72 21.84
CA THR A 329 -7.08 9.03 22.14
C THR A 329 -7.25 8.92 23.65
N PHE A 330 -8.36 9.41 24.16
CA PHE A 330 -8.82 9.24 25.54
C PHE A 330 -9.99 8.27 25.52
N LYS A 331 -9.99 7.25 26.37
CA LYS A 331 -11.04 6.24 26.31
C LYS A 331 -11.38 5.63 27.65
N THR A 332 -12.63 5.25 27.81
CA THR A 332 -13.09 4.29 28.81
C THR A 332 -12.91 2.88 28.23
N GLN A 333 -12.38 1.96 28.99
CA GLN A 333 -12.21 0.57 28.60
C GLN A 333 -13.32 -0.28 29.21
N TYR A 334 -13.89 -1.16 28.40
CA TYR A 334 -14.96 -2.05 28.82
C TYR A 334 -14.53 -3.52 28.64
N ASP A 335 -14.97 -4.35 29.59
CA ASP A 335 -15.00 -5.79 29.45
C ASP A 335 -16.45 -6.26 29.65
N ASN A 336 -17.02 -6.88 28.61
CA ASN A 336 -18.43 -7.29 28.61
C ASN A 336 -19.40 -6.19 29.08
N GLY A 337 -19.19 -4.94 28.62
CA GLY A 337 -20.01 -3.79 28.98
C GLY A 337 -19.73 -3.18 30.36
N LYS A 338 -18.82 -3.77 31.15
CA LYS A 338 -18.37 -3.23 32.45
C LYS A 338 -17.12 -2.39 32.29
N VAL A 339 -17.04 -1.27 32.97
CA VAL A 339 -15.86 -0.40 32.97
C VAL A 339 -14.71 -1.13 33.70
N VAL A 340 -13.57 -1.30 33.01
CA VAL A 340 -12.33 -1.86 33.55
C VAL A 340 -11.17 -0.85 33.55
N GLY A 341 -11.34 0.29 32.89
CA GLY A 341 -10.38 1.39 32.88
C GLY A 341 -11.04 2.67 32.39
N HIS A 342 -10.55 3.83 32.84
CA HIS A 342 -11.08 5.14 32.48
C HIS A 342 -9.97 6.18 32.44
N ASP A 343 -9.93 6.95 31.35
CA ASP A 343 -9.03 8.10 31.22
C ASP A 343 -9.70 9.35 31.80
N SER A 344 -9.21 9.84 32.92
CA SER A 344 -9.81 10.97 33.64
C SER A 344 -9.81 12.29 32.87
N ARG A 345 -9.10 12.39 31.75
CA ARG A 345 -9.18 13.56 30.86
C ARG A 345 -10.56 13.67 30.21
N LEU A 346 -11.29 12.58 30.07
CA LEU A 346 -12.66 12.58 29.57
C LEU A 346 -13.61 13.37 30.50
N ASP A 347 -13.43 13.28 31.83
CA ASP A 347 -14.27 14.02 32.80
C ASP A 347 -14.17 15.52 32.60
N GLN A 348 -13.02 16.00 32.12
CA GLN A 348 -12.80 17.41 31.84
C GLN A 348 -13.50 17.89 30.56
N LEU A 349 -14.08 16.99 29.76
CA LEU A 349 -14.88 17.29 28.58
C LEU A 349 -16.39 17.31 28.87
N ALA A 350 -16.81 17.19 30.14
CA ALA A 350 -18.17 17.40 30.55
C ALA A 350 -18.56 18.90 30.45
N GLY A 351 -19.84 19.19 30.32
CA GLY A 351 -20.37 20.56 30.20
C GLY A 351 -20.65 21.00 28.77
N GLY A 352 -20.50 20.11 27.82
CA GLY A 352 -20.77 20.31 26.39
C GLY A 352 -19.56 20.07 25.51
N MET A 353 -19.83 19.79 24.25
CA MET A 353 -18.80 19.40 23.27
C MET A 353 -17.96 20.62 22.84
N ILE A 354 -16.65 20.53 22.95
CA ILE A 354 -15.71 21.50 22.41
C ILE A 354 -15.53 21.21 20.90
N THR A 355 -15.86 22.17 20.07
CA THR A 355 -15.80 22.04 18.59
C THR A 355 -14.55 22.64 17.98
N ASP A 356 -13.85 23.53 18.68
CA ASP A 356 -12.56 24.07 18.28
C ASP A 356 -11.43 23.18 18.85
N MET A 357 -10.78 22.45 17.99
CA MET A 357 -9.73 21.48 18.38
C MET A 357 -8.47 22.17 18.95
N ASN A 358 -8.22 23.45 18.67
CA ASN A 358 -7.12 24.17 19.31
C ASN A 358 -7.36 24.32 20.81
N GLN A 359 -8.61 24.52 21.24
CA GLN A 359 -8.94 24.55 22.67
C GLN A 359 -8.67 23.20 23.36
N ILE A 360 -8.82 22.10 22.65
CA ILE A 360 -8.46 20.76 23.16
C ILE A 360 -6.93 20.62 23.30
N ILE A 361 -6.19 21.05 22.29
CA ILE A 361 -4.72 21.03 22.30
C ILE A 361 -4.19 21.83 23.50
N ASP A 362 -4.69 23.03 23.70
CA ASP A 362 -4.28 23.91 24.79
C ASP A 362 -4.73 23.35 26.16
N LYS A 363 -5.99 22.90 26.27
CA LYS A 363 -6.56 22.37 27.52
C LYS A 363 -5.77 21.22 28.09
N PHE A 364 -5.27 20.32 27.24
CA PHE A 364 -4.52 19.12 27.63
C PHE A 364 -3.01 19.28 27.45
N ASN A 365 -2.52 20.48 27.12
CA ASN A 365 -1.10 20.75 26.85
C ASN A 365 -0.47 19.71 25.93
N LEU A 366 -1.15 19.43 24.81
CA LEU A 366 -0.69 18.44 23.84
C LEU A 366 0.55 18.94 23.08
N PRO A 367 1.50 18.06 22.72
CA PRO A 367 2.71 18.45 21.98
C PRO A 367 2.36 19.11 20.64
N THR A 368 2.88 20.31 20.40
CA THR A 368 2.63 21.08 19.16
C THR A 368 3.85 21.16 18.24
N THR A 369 5.01 20.64 18.68
CA THR A 369 6.25 20.62 17.91
C THR A 369 6.87 19.23 17.90
N ILE A 370 7.66 18.94 16.89
CA ILE A 370 8.35 17.64 16.73
C ILE A 370 9.33 17.38 17.88
N GLU A 371 10.04 18.42 18.36
CA GLU A 371 11.05 18.28 19.40
C GLU A 371 10.49 17.77 20.74
N LYS A 372 9.20 17.98 20.97
CA LYS A 372 8.52 17.53 22.21
C LYS A 372 7.88 16.15 22.03
N HIS A 373 8.00 15.55 20.86
CA HIS A 373 7.32 14.30 20.55
C HIS A 373 8.21 13.11 20.88
N VAL A 374 7.62 12.10 21.52
CA VAL A 374 8.24 10.80 21.75
C VAL A 374 7.85 9.83 20.64
N ALA A 375 8.63 8.77 20.42
CA ALA A 375 8.30 7.74 19.46
C ALA A 375 6.88 7.20 19.68
N GLY A 376 6.06 7.24 18.62
CA GLY A 376 4.71 6.68 18.62
C GLY A 376 4.70 5.16 18.87
N SER A 377 3.51 4.58 19.11
CA SER A 377 3.35 3.14 19.29
C SER A 377 3.40 2.35 17.97
N LYS A 378 3.24 3.03 16.84
CA LYS A 378 3.32 2.47 15.48
C LYS A 378 4.31 3.29 14.68
N ILE A 379 5.26 2.61 14.05
CA ILE A 379 6.33 3.23 13.28
C ILE A 379 6.36 2.55 11.91
N SER A 380 6.43 3.35 10.85
CA SER A 380 6.70 2.88 9.49
C SER A 380 8.08 3.36 9.05
N GLY A 381 8.82 2.49 8.38
CA GLY A 381 10.13 2.80 7.82
C GLY A 381 10.27 2.28 6.40
N VAL A 382 11.36 2.66 5.75
CA VAL A 382 11.78 2.13 4.45
C VAL A 382 13.23 1.68 4.58
N ALA A 383 13.54 0.46 4.12
CA ALA A 383 14.91 -0.05 4.13
C ALA A 383 15.82 0.83 3.26
N GLN A 384 17.03 1.14 3.75
CA GLN A 384 17.96 2.03 3.04
C GLN A 384 18.49 1.42 1.74
N ASP A 385 18.47 0.10 1.63
CA ASP A 385 18.84 -0.64 0.44
C ASP A 385 17.65 -1.08 -0.42
N PHE A 386 16.45 -0.54 -0.16
CA PHE A 386 15.25 -0.80 -0.93
C PHE A 386 15.44 -0.54 -2.43
N LYS A 387 14.93 -1.46 -3.25
CA LYS A 387 14.95 -1.38 -4.72
C LYS A 387 13.54 -1.45 -5.27
N MET A 388 13.30 -0.80 -6.40
CA MET A 388 12.03 -0.99 -7.10
C MET A 388 11.81 -2.45 -7.47
N PRO A 389 10.54 -2.91 -7.53
CA PRO A 389 10.24 -4.31 -7.80
C PRO A 389 10.88 -4.78 -9.11
N GLN A 390 11.52 -5.94 -9.07
CA GLN A 390 12.04 -6.61 -10.25
C GLN A 390 11.59 -8.07 -10.28
N VAL A 391 11.23 -8.52 -11.49
CA VAL A 391 10.85 -9.90 -11.76
C VAL A 391 11.64 -10.43 -12.93
N TRP A 392 12.04 -11.68 -12.85
CA TRP A 392 12.53 -12.46 -13.98
C TRP A 392 11.35 -13.20 -14.60
N LYS A 393 11.12 -13.01 -15.90
CA LYS A 393 10.08 -13.70 -16.66
C LYS A 393 10.71 -14.49 -17.79
N SER A 394 10.23 -15.72 -18.02
CA SER A 394 10.57 -16.55 -19.16
C SER A 394 9.30 -17.11 -19.76
N SER A 395 9.25 -17.18 -21.08
CA SER A 395 8.13 -17.80 -21.79
C SER A 395 8.61 -18.58 -23.00
N ILE A 396 7.88 -19.64 -23.32
CA ILE A 396 8.02 -20.38 -24.58
C ILE A 396 6.63 -20.74 -25.08
N ALA A 397 6.41 -20.58 -26.36
CA ALA A 397 5.17 -20.97 -27.01
C ALA A 397 5.43 -21.64 -28.34
N VAL A 398 4.55 -22.58 -28.70
CA VAL A 398 4.55 -23.31 -29.96
C VAL A 398 3.17 -23.13 -30.60
N ASP A 399 3.14 -22.55 -31.80
CA ASP A 399 1.96 -22.43 -32.62
C ASP A 399 2.05 -23.42 -33.79
N TYR A 400 1.17 -24.42 -33.86
CA TYR A 400 1.16 -25.47 -34.88
C TYR A 400 -0.13 -25.41 -35.68
N GLN A 401 0.00 -25.24 -36.99
CA GLN A 401 -1.10 -25.41 -37.93
C GLN A 401 -1.19 -26.89 -38.32
N VAL A 402 -2.25 -27.56 -37.86
CA VAL A 402 -2.48 -28.97 -38.09
C VAL A 402 -2.87 -29.19 -39.59
N PRO A 403 -2.21 -30.13 -40.32
CA PRO A 403 -2.48 -30.32 -41.75
C PRO A 403 -3.76 -31.15 -41.99
N VAL A 404 -4.92 -30.49 -41.78
CA VAL A 404 -6.27 -31.04 -42.05
C VAL A 404 -6.97 -30.19 -43.09
N SER A 405 -8.18 -30.62 -43.54
CA SER A 405 -8.92 -29.96 -44.62
C SER A 405 -9.49 -28.59 -44.26
N PHE A 406 -9.46 -28.18 -43.02
CA PHE A 406 -9.94 -26.90 -42.53
C PHE A 406 -8.88 -26.24 -41.64
N PRO A 407 -8.92 -24.91 -41.43
CA PRO A 407 -8.02 -24.21 -40.54
C PRO A 407 -8.10 -24.75 -39.10
N LEU A 408 -7.03 -25.36 -38.62
CA LEU A 408 -6.89 -25.87 -37.24
C LEU A 408 -5.53 -25.48 -36.71
N THR A 409 -5.50 -24.67 -35.66
CA THR A 409 -4.27 -24.24 -34.99
C THR A 409 -4.30 -24.68 -33.53
N VAL A 410 -3.20 -25.29 -33.10
CA VAL A 410 -2.94 -25.64 -31.70
C VAL A 410 -1.79 -24.78 -31.18
N THR A 411 -2.04 -24.02 -30.10
CA THR A 411 -1.02 -23.21 -29.42
C THR A 411 -0.80 -23.77 -28.03
N GLY A 412 0.44 -24.14 -27.73
CA GLY A 412 0.89 -24.43 -26.37
C GLY A 412 1.80 -23.32 -25.86
N GLU A 413 1.55 -22.81 -24.66
CA GLU A 413 2.37 -21.75 -24.06
C GLU A 413 2.69 -22.06 -22.61
N PHE A 414 3.94 -21.85 -22.22
CA PHE A 414 4.41 -21.91 -20.84
C PHE A 414 5.08 -20.59 -20.46
N MET A 415 4.69 -20.03 -19.32
CA MET A 415 5.29 -18.83 -18.74
C MET A 415 5.74 -19.11 -17.32
N PHE A 416 6.95 -18.66 -16.98
CA PHE A 416 7.50 -18.71 -15.63
C PHE A 416 7.88 -17.31 -15.18
N THR A 417 7.59 -16.99 -13.91
CA THR A 417 7.95 -15.73 -13.27
C THR A 417 8.61 -16.01 -11.93
N LYS A 418 9.73 -15.34 -11.65
CA LYS A 418 10.45 -15.41 -10.38
C LYS A 418 10.69 -13.98 -9.86
N ASN A 419 10.39 -13.74 -8.60
CA ASN A 419 10.72 -12.48 -7.95
C ASN A 419 12.24 -12.34 -7.78
N VAL A 420 12.79 -11.21 -8.22
CA VAL A 420 14.18 -10.80 -7.99
C VAL A 420 14.22 -9.84 -6.79
N ASN A 421 13.38 -8.81 -6.85
CA ASN A 421 13.14 -7.86 -5.77
C ASN A 421 11.61 -7.64 -5.66
N ALA A 422 10.89 -8.53 -5.00
CA ALA A 422 9.49 -8.26 -4.68
C ALA A 422 9.43 -7.32 -3.48
N VAL A 423 8.33 -6.59 -3.37
CA VAL A 423 8.04 -5.75 -2.20
C VAL A 423 7.54 -6.62 -1.07
N THR A 424 8.08 -6.41 0.11
CA THR A 424 7.59 -6.99 1.36
C THR A 424 7.49 -5.92 2.43
N ILE A 425 6.69 -6.17 3.44
CA ILE A 425 6.59 -5.33 4.63
C ILE A 425 6.93 -6.20 5.83
N ASN A 426 8.05 -5.89 6.47
CA ASN A 426 8.57 -6.66 7.57
C ASN A 426 8.31 -5.95 8.90
N ASN A 427 7.81 -6.65 9.91
CA ASN A 427 7.78 -6.15 11.28
C ASN A 427 9.12 -6.49 11.94
N ILE A 428 10.05 -5.53 11.92
CA ILE A 428 11.41 -5.71 12.46
C ILE A 428 11.46 -5.74 14.00
N ASN A 429 10.34 -5.43 14.66
CA ASN A 429 10.24 -5.48 16.11
C ASN A 429 10.04 -6.91 16.67
N ILE A 430 9.74 -7.89 15.81
CA ILE A 430 9.53 -9.27 16.24
C ILE A 430 10.87 -9.99 16.33
N LYS A 431 11.20 -10.47 17.55
CA LYS A 431 12.38 -11.31 17.79
C LYS A 431 12.31 -12.62 17.02
N ASN A 432 13.46 -13.19 16.73
CA ASN A 432 13.50 -14.55 16.20
C ASN A 432 12.77 -15.49 17.17
N PRO A 433 11.79 -16.27 16.71
CA PRO A 433 11.03 -17.16 17.57
C PRO A 433 11.86 -18.20 18.33
N ASP A 434 13.01 -18.59 17.80
CA ASP A 434 13.95 -19.49 18.50
C ASP A 434 14.56 -18.84 19.75
N GLU A 435 14.47 -17.52 19.87
CA GLU A 435 14.96 -16.73 21.00
C GLU A 435 13.89 -16.40 22.02
N TRP A 436 12.63 -16.74 21.76
CA TRP A 436 11.53 -16.40 22.64
C TRP A 436 11.64 -17.17 23.95
N LYS A 437 11.88 -16.42 25.04
CA LYS A 437 12.00 -16.93 26.40
C LYS A 437 11.11 -16.12 27.32
N TYR A 438 10.43 -16.78 28.24
CA TYR A 438 9.64 -16.13 29.27
C TYR A 438 9.94 -16.73 30.64
N ASN A 439 9.73 -15.92 31.66
CA ASN A 439 9.85 -16.37 33.04
C ASN A 439 8.49 -16.87 33.56
N LYS A 440 8.44 -18.13 33.94
CA LYS A 440 7.28 -18.67 34.67
C LYS A 440 7.45 -18.28 36.13
N LEU A 441 6.49 -17.52 36.66
CA LEU A 441 6.41 -17.18 38.06
C LEU A 441 5.45 -18.18 38.71
N THR A 442 5.93 -19.00 39.64
CA THR A 442 5.13 -19.93 40.40
C THR A 442 5.14 -19.52 41.86
N THR A 443 3.98 -19.29 42.45
CA THR A 443 3.86 -19.02 43.89
C THR A 443 3.54 -20.31 44.61
N VAL A 444 4.41 -20.69 45.54
CA VAL A 444 4.28 -21.86 46.37
C VAL A 444 4.29 -21.45 47.83
N LYS A 445 3.67 -22.27 48.71
CA LYS A 445 3.77 -22.06 50.16
C LYS A 445 5.15 -22.50 50.64
N GLY A 446 5.88 -21.60 51.26
CA GLY A 446 7.13 -21.90 51.94
C GLY A 446 6.90 -22.72 53.24
N ALA A 447 7.98 -23.21 53.80
CA ALA A 447 7.93 -23.99 55.04
C ALA A 447 7.35 -23.21 56.25
N ASP A 448 7.40 -21.86 56.16
CA ASP A 448 6.82 -20.92 57.13
C ASP A 448 5.36 -20.53 56.83
N GLY A 449 4.74 -21.18 55.83
CA GLY A 449 3.37 -20.92 55.38
C GLY A 449 3.20 -19.64 54.55
N LYS A 450 4.23 -18.86 54.31
CA LYS A 450 4.20 -17.66 53.47
C LYS A 450 4.34 -18.02 52.01
N ASP A 451 3.82 -17.13 51.16
CA ASP A 451 3.95 -17.27 49.72
C ASP A 451 5.36 -16.97 49.27
N VAL A 452 6.00 -17.89 48.58
CA VAL A 452 7.31 -17.76 47.95
C VAL A 452 7.11 -17.83 46.44
N THR A 453 7.51 -16.79 45.72
CA THR A 453 7.48 -16.77 44.26
C THR A 453 8.82 -17.24 43.71
N THR A 454 8.80 -18.33 42.97
CA THR A 454 9.96 -18.84 42.23
C THR A 454 9.86 -18.48 40.77
N THR A 455 11.00 -18.28 40.14
CA THR A 455 11.11 -17.91 38.72
C THR A 455 11.80 -19.04 37.97
N GLU A 456 11.16 -19.54 36.93
CA GLU A 456 11.74 -20.53 36.00
C GLU A 456 11.76 -19.95 34.59
N LEU A 457 12.93 -19.97 33.91
CA LEU A 457 13.08 -19.56 32.54
C LEU A 457 12.66 -20.69 31.61
N LEU A 458 11.58 -20.47 30.85
CA LEU A 458 11.06 -21.43 29.87
C LEU A 458 11.30 -20.98 28.45
N HIS A 459 11.60 -21.93 27.58
CA HIS A 459 11.58 -21.75 26.13
C HIS A 459 10.14 -21.94 25.63
N THR A 460 9.66 -20.99 24.84
CA THR A 460 8.42 -21.18 24.09
C THR A 460 8.74 -21.73 22.72
N GLY A 461 8.32 -22.94 22.40
CA GLY A 461 8.29 -23.35 20.99
C GLY A 461 7.29 -22.44 20.22
N MET A 462 7.62 -22.05 18.99
CA MET A 462 6.70 -21.32 18.15
C MET A 462 5.46 -22.16 17.85
N GLN A 463 4.28 -21.60 18.14
CA GLN A 463 3.02 -22.25 17.75
C GLN A 463 2.80 -22.11 16.25
N ARG A 464 2.24 -23.16 15.65
CA ARG A 464 1.83 -23.18 14.26
C ARG A 464 0.31 -23.17 14.16
N PHE A 465 -0.20 -22.44 13.18
CA PHE A 465 -1.62 -22.47 12.88
C PHE A 465 -2.01 -23.87 12.40
N ASN A 466 -3.03 -24.47 13.03
CA ASN A 466 -3.52 -25.80 12.68
C ASN A 466 -4.41 -25.73 11.42
N GLY A 467 -3.84 -25.28 10.31
CA GLY A 467 -4.47 -25.15 9.03
C GLY A 467 -3.63 -25.83 7.93
N ALA A 468 -4.11 -25.79 6.71
CA ALA A 468 -3.49 -26.47 5.55
C ALA A 468 -2.05 -26.00 5.26
N ASP A 469 -1.71 -24.78 5.61
CA ASP A 469 -0.39 -24.18 5.33
C ASP A 469 0.57 -24.21 6.54
N ASN A 470 0.10 -24.65 7.71
CA ASN A 470 0.92 -24.82 8.91
C ASN A 470 1.83 -23.61 9.22
N ARG A 471 1.33 -22.37 8.93
CA ARG A 471 2.09 -21.12 9.11
C ARG A 471 2.37 -20.85 10.58
N MET A 472 3.45 -20.12 10.83
CA MET A 472 3.82 -19.69 12.17
C MET A 472 2.87 -18.61 12.69
N VAL A 473 2.54 -18.66 13.97
CA VAL A 473 1.69 -17.66 14.63
C VAL A 473 2.53 -16.79 15.54
N TYR A 474 2.62 -15.52 15.21
CA TYR A 474 3.37 -14.49 15.95
C TYR A 474 2.41 -13.74 16.90
N SER A 475 1.69 -14.47 17.74
CA SER A 475 0.76 -13.87 18.69
C SER A 475 1.13 -14.22 20.12
N TYR A 476 1.42 -13.18 20.87
CA TYR A 476 1.67 -13.19 22.30
C TYR A 476 0.48 -13.77 23.10
N SER A 477 -0.75 -13.41 22.73
CA SER A 477 -1.97 -13.86 23.41
C SER A 477 -2.27 -15.35 23.26
N LEU A 478 -1.68 -16.03 22.27
CA LEU A 478 -1.84 -17.47 22.09
C LEU A 478 -0.97 -18.31 23.05
N TYR A 479 -0.04 -17.66 23.73
CA TYR A 479 0.76 -18.26 24.78
C TYR A 479 0.15 -18.03 26.17
N ASP A 480 -1.06 -17.42 26.24
CA ASP A 480 -1.83 -17.38 27.47
C ASP A 480 -2.11 -18.81 27.93
N ASN A 481 -1.40 -19.18 28.98
CA ASN A 481 -1.52 -20.50 29.58
C ASN A 481 -2.90 -20.62 30.24
N PRO A 482 -3.61 -21.72 30.04
CA PRO A 482 -4.79 -22.04 30.83
C PRO A 482 -4.50 -22.13 32.35
N ASP A 483 -3.24 -22.26 32.75
CA ASP A 483 -2.84 -22.17 34.14
C ASP A 483 -2.75 -20.71 34.60
N LYS A 484 -3.77 -20.25 35.32
CA LYS A 484 -3.90 -18.90 35.86
C LYS A 484 -2.75 -18.46 36.80
N ASN A 485 -1.87 -19.38 37.17
CA ASN A 485 -0.73 -19.15 38.06
C ASN A 485 0.55 -18.74 37.30
N VAL A 486 0.53 -18.74 35.96
CA VAL A 486 1.68 -18.35 35.16
C VAL A 486 1.54 -16.87 34.80
N LYS A 487 2.43 -16.04 35.34
CA LYS A 487 2.61 -14.65 34.90
C LYS A 487 3.84 -14.57 33.99
N TYR A 488 3.65 -14.05 32.79
CA TYR A 488 4.75 -13.73 31.91
C TYR A 488 5.40 -12.43 32.39
N ALA A 489 6.71 -12.44 32.56
CA ALA A 489 7.45 -11.23 32.91
C ALA A 489 7.98 -10.56 31.64
N GLY A 490 7.36 -9.47 31.24
CA GLY A 490 7.80 -8.64 30.11
C GLY A 490 7.36 -9.17 28.73
N ASP A 491 7.69 -8.41 27.71
CA ASP A 491 7.43 -8.75 26.31
C ASP A 491 8.61 -9.57 25.74
N PHE A 492 8.41 -10.87 25.58
CA PHE A 492 9.43 -11.77 25.06
C PHE A 492 9.37 -11.93 23.53
N VAL A 493 8.34 -11.38 22.88
CA VAL A 493 8.10 -11.47 21.44
C VAL A 493 8.77 -10.30 20.71
N HIS A 494 8.82 -9.13 21.34
CA HIS A 494 9.27 -7.89 20.73
C HIS A 494 10.58 -7.38 21.32
N TYR A 495 11.39 -6.66 20.53
CA TYR A 495 12.59 -5.99 21.02
C TYR A 495 12.24 -4.81 21.92
N ASN A 496 11.17 -4.08 21.58
CA ASN A 496 10.64 -2.98 22.41
C ASN A 496 9.11 -2.89 22.26
N GLY A 497 8.46 -2.06 23.08
CA GLY A 497 7.01 -1.92 23.11
C GLY A 497 6.40 -1.18 21.90
N LYS A 498 7.17 -0.90 20.85
CA LYS A 498 6.74 -0.20 19.65
C LYS A 498 6.52 -1.18 18.51
N ASN A 499 5.49 -0.95 17.69
CA ASN A 499 5.30 -1.71 16.46
C ASN A 499 6.09 -1.03 15.34
N ALA A 500 7.00 -1.75 14.68
CA ALA A 500 7.87 -1.19 13.66
C ALA A 500 7.79 -2.01 12.37
N VAL A 501 7.19 -1.41 11.34
CA VAL A 501 6.96 -2.01 10.01
C VAL A 501 7.85 -1.32 8.99
N VAL A 502 8.67 -2.09 8.28
CA VAL A 502 9.62 -1.58 7.29
C VAL A 502 9.27 -2.10 5.91
N LEU A 503 9.13 -1.18 4.95
CA LEU A 503 9.04 -1.49 3.54
C LEU A 503 10.41 -1.99 3.06
N ASP A 504 10.45 -3.19 2.50
CA ASP A 504 11.68 -3.89 2.17
C ASP A 504 11.52 -4.76 0.92
N ASN A 505 12.55 -5.46 0.51
CA ASN A 505 12.55 -6.36 -0.61
C ASN A 505 12.71 -7.83 -0.19
N THR A 506 12.18 -8.72 -1.04
CA THR A 506 12.40 -10.17 -0.94
C THR A 506 12.58 -10.78 -2.32
N SER A 507 13.42 -11.81 -2.42
CA SER A 507 13.55 -12.63 -3.64
C SER A 507 12.64 -13.86 -3.64
N LYS A 508 11.83 -14.04 -2.60
CA LYS A 508 10.89 -15.16 -2.49
C LYS A 508 9.67 -14.92 -3.40
N GLY A 509 9.05 -16.00 -3.80
CA GLY A 509 7.89 -15.97 -4.68
C GLY A 509 8.22 -16.32 -6.13
N TYR A 510 7.32 -17.06 -6.75
CA TYR A 510 7.35 -17.45 -8.15
C TYR A 510 5.94 -17.76 -8.64
N GLY A 511 5.78 -17.82 -9.96
CA GLY A 511 4.56 -18.29 -10.57
C GLY A 511 4.83 -18.93 -11.91
N TYR A 512 3.97 -19.85 -12.32
CA TYR A 512 3.98 -20.35 -13.69
C TYR A 512 2.55 -20.49 -14.21
N THR A 513 2.43 -20.38 -15.53
CA THR A 513 1.19 -20.59 -16.26
C THR A 513 1.48 -21.50 -17.45
N ALA A 514 0.70 -22.56 -17.60
CA ALA A 514 0.69 -23.41 -18.78
C ALA A 514 -0.67 -23.27 -19.45
N ASN A 515 -0.66 -22.97 -20.75
CA ASN A 515 -1.86 -22.80 -21.55
C ASN A 515 -1.81 -23.68 -22.80
N ILE A 516 -2.94 -24.28 -23.15
CA ILE A 516 -3.15 -24.91 -24.46
C ILE A 516 -4.44 -24.34 -25.05
N THR A 517 -4.35 -23.89 -26.31
CA THR A 517 -5.49 -23.32 -27.05
C THR A 517 -5.62 -24.02 -28.39
N VAL A 518 -6.83 -24.44 -28.73
CA VAL A 518 -7.18 -25.02 -30.01
C VAL A 518 -8.17 -24.10 -30.70
N ASN A 519 -7.83 -23.62 -31.90
CA ASN A 519 -8.71 -22.83 -32.76
C ASN A 519 -9.01 -23.62 -34.01
N ALA A 520 -10.28 -23.83 -34.33
CA ALA A 520 -10.75 -24.58 -35.48
C ALA A 520 -11.83 -23.81 -36.24
N GLN A 521 -11.75 -23.83 -37.57
CA GLN A 521 -12.78 -23.30 -38.46
C GLN A 521 -13.23 -24.41 -39.41
N PRO A 522 -14.09 -25.34 -38.93
CA PRO A 522 -14.47 -26.53 -39.71
C PRO A 522 -15.33 -26.20 -40.93
N VAL A 523 -16.03 -25.06 -40.94
CA VAL A 523 -16.81 -24.51 -42.07
C VAL A 523 -16.68 -22.99 -42.02
N ASP A 524 -16.99 -22.28 -43.13
CA ASP A 524 -16.72 -20.84 -43.32
C ASP A 524 -17.27 -19.93 -42.22
N ASP A 525 -18.47 -20.23 -41.72
CA ASP A 525 -19.19 -19.39 -40.75
C ASP A 525 -19.10 -19.90 -39.29
N LEU A 526 -18.28 -20.94 -39.00
CA LEU A 526 -18.17 -21.51 -37.67
C LEU A 526 -16.72 -21.47 -37.18
N MET A 527 -16.46 -20.65 -36.18
CA MET A 527 -15.17 -20.61 -35.45
C MET A 527 -15.36 -21.22 -34.06
N LEU A 528 -14.55 -22.20 -33.73
CA LEU A 528 -14.52 -22.86 -32.43
C LEU A 528 -13.18 -22.58 -31.74
N MET A 529 -13.23 -22.22 -30.47
CA MET A 529 -12.04 -22.06 -29.65
C MET A 529 -12.21 -22.84 -28.34
N LEU A 530 -11.22 -23.66 -28.03
CA LEU A 530 -11.09 -24.34 -26.74
C LEU A 530 -9.77 -23.95 -26.12
N ALA A 531 -9.79 -23.50 -24.87
CA ALA A 531 -8.59 -23.18 -24.14
C ALA A 531 -8.61 -23.80 -22.74
N TYR A 532 -7.47 -24.32 -22.32
CA TYR A 532 -7.21 -24.77 -20.94
C TYR A 532 -5.99 -24.05 -20.39
N THR A 533 -6.13 -23.48 -19.20
CA THR A 533 -5.04 -22.78 -18.53
C THR A 533 -4.87 -23.33 -17.11
N HIS A 534 -3.65 -23.69 -16.77
CA HIS A 534 -3.25 -24.00 -15.41
C HIS A 534 -2.27 -22.95 -14.89
N THR A 535 -2.55 -22.38 -13.71
CA THR A 535 -1.69 -21.36 -13.09
C THR A 535 -1.40 -21.74 -11.64
N GLU A 536 -0.14 -21.64 -11.24
CA GLU A 536 0.28 -21.68 -9.85
C GLU A 536 1.09 -20.41 -9.53
N SER A 537 0.78 -19.77 -8.42
CA SER A 537 1.54 -18.61 -7.91
C SER A 537 1.75 -18.76 -6.41
N LYS A 538 2.98 -18.49 -5.98
CA LYS A 538 3.37 -18.45 -4.56
C LYS A 538 4.07 -17.13 -4.29
N GLU A 539 3.55 -16.41 -3.32
CA GLU A 539 4.09 -15.12 -2.91
C GLU A 539 4.31 -15.08 -1.41
N VAL A 540 5.23 -14.22 -0.98
CA VAL A 540 5.34 -13.85 0.42
C VAL A 540 4.40 -12.67 0.62
N SER A 541 3.28 -12.91 1.28
CA SER A 541 2.37 -11.84 1.69
C SER A 541 3.06 -11.00 2.75
N GLY A 542 3.16 -9.70 2.52
CA GLY A 542 3.76 -8.78 3.47
C GLY A 542 2.86 -8.50 4.69
N LEU A 543 1.54 -8.63 4.58
CA LEU A 543 0.54 -8.41 5.65
C LEU A 543 -0.74 -9.15 5.34
#